data_7813cb67a5fadcb88448976514a0433e
#
_entry.id   7813cb67a5fadcb88448976514a0433e
#
_cell.length_a   1.000
_cell.length_b   1.000
_cell.length_c   1.000
_cell.angle_alpha   90.00
_cell.angle_beta   90.00
_cell.angle_gamma   90.00
#
_symmetry.space_group_name_H-M   'P 1'
#
loop_
_entity.id
_entity.type
_entity.pdbx_description
1 polymer ?
#
loop_
_entity_poly.entity_id
_entity_poly.type
_entity_poly.pdbx_seq_one_letter_code
_entity_poly.pdbx_strand_id
1 'polypeptide(L)'
;MPRVPIRTIIETWKTCGQSYSAAARQLGIDRRTVRRWVLRGRQPWGYVRWQGIRRKSTAPKHPKRALQREDATRVRAWREATGYCREKLAALARQAGMSASASTIHRFLQREGLVRPPLRYRRPRFQNGQAMRPSNCPGLGYLQMDVKHIEPRLSGLPYTCYEYAAIDIRSRYKLALILPTLDETGSLLALYHVTQSCSFPLRYVQTDNGLEFQQRFHEKCEELGLEHYYIHKNSPNENAVIERSFRTDEDEFFFWMKEPAEDHTQLNAWYQKYLETYNGVRPHMGLDMLTPKEAVTLYHK
;
A
#
# COMPACT_ATOMS: atom_id res chain seq x y z
N MET A 1 4.94 7.71 35.24
CA MET A 1 4.95 8.87 36.13
C MET A 1 5.36 10.12 35.37
N PRO A 2 4.70 11.28 35.53
CA PRO A 2 5.10 12.50 34.87
C PRO A 2 6.53 12.91 35.33
N ARG A 3 7.34 13.36 34.38
CA ARG A 3 8.74 13.75 34.68
C ARG A 3 8.77 15.08 35.38
N VAL A 4 9.22 15.12 36.63
CA VAL A 4 9.38 16.37 37.41
C VAL A 4 10.32 17.34 36.66
N PRO A 5 9.93 18.62 36.47
CA PRO A 5 10.76 19.63 35.80
C PRO A 5 12.08 19.89 36.56
N ILE A 6 13.14 20.15 35.81
CA ILE A 6 14.47 20.43 36.40
C ILE A 6 14.43 21.65 37.33
N ARG A 7 13.68 22.69 36.96
CA ARG A 7 13.44 23.86 37.75
C ARG A 7 12.90 23.49 39.13
N THR A 8 11.81 22.74 39.17
CA THR A 8 11.17 22.28 40.41
C THR A 8 12.13 21.49 41.30
N ILE A 9 12.93 20.59 40.69
CA ILE A 9 13.92 19.80 41.46
C ILE A 9 14.94 20.70 42.16
N ILE A 10 15.48 21.71 41.47
CA ILE A 10 16.51 22.60 42.04
C ILE A 10 15.90 23.58 43.04
N GLU A 11 14.72 24.11 42.77
CA GLU A 11 14.03 25.03 43.69
C GLU A 11 13.62 24.30 44.99
N THR A 12 13.04 23.10 44.88
CA THR A 12 12.73 22.29 46.08
C THR A 12 13.96 21.91 46.87
N TRP A 13 15.09 21.58 46.21
CA TRP A 13 16.35 21.32 46.92
C TRP A 13 16.83 22.53 47.68
N LYS A 14 16.70 23.74 47.16
CA LYS A 14 17.06 25.00 47.86
C LYS A 14 16.16 25.23 49.08
N THR A 15 14.83 25.06 48.91
CA THR A 15 13.87 25.26 50.02
C THR A 15 13.98 24.20 51.10
N CYS A 16 14.43 23.00 50.78
CA CYS A 16 14.73 21.94 51.76
C CYS A 16 16.10 22.04 52.44
N GLY A 17 16.65 23.21 52.54
CA GLY A 17 17.95 23.43 53.22
C GLY A 17 19.11 22.72 52.49
N GLN A 18 19.05 22.62 51.20
CA GLN A 18 20.04 21.95 50.34
C GLN A 18 20.21 20.44 50.61
N SER A 19 19.23 19.81 51.23
CA SER A 19 19.21 18.37 51.48
C SER A 19 18.69 17.60 50.30
N TYR A 20 19.50 16.72 49.70
CA TYR A 20 19.09 15.82 48.62
C TYR A 20 17.99 14.84 49.01
N SER A 21 18.06 14.34 50.26
CA SER A 21 17.11 13.37 50.79
C SER A 21 15.76 14.00 51.11
N ALA A 22 15.74 15.23 51.65
CA ALA A 22 14.50 15.95 51.94
C ALA A 22 13.78 16.32 50.64
N ALA A 23 14.48 16.88 49.66
CA ALA A 23 13.93 17.22 48.35
C ALA A 23 13.43 15.98 47.57
N ALA A 24 14.15 14.86 47.67
CA ALA A 24 13.74 13.60 47.04
C ALA A 24 12.42 13.06 47.61
N ARG A 25 12.26 13.08 48.93
CA ARG A 25 11.03 12.70 49.63
C ARG A 25 9.84 13.59 49.25
N GLN A 26 10.07 14.91 49.25
CA GLN A 26 9.01 15.87 48.91
C GLN A 26 8.55 15.76 47.47
N LEU A 27 9.43 15.42 46.53
CA LEU A 27 9.13 15.29 45.11
C LEU A 27 8.72 13.87 44.67
N GLY A 28 8.82 12.89 45.58
CA GLY A 28 8.53 11.49 45.22
C GLY A 28 9.49 10.91 44.18
N ILE A 29 10.77 11.36 44.16
CA ILE A 29 11.77 10.91 43.18
C ILE A 29 13.02 10.39 43.87
N ASP A 30 13.85 9.64 43.16
CA ASP A 30 15.09 9.10 43.69
C ASP A 30 16.10 10.21 44.06
N ARG A 31 16.78 10.05 45.21
CA ARG A 31 17.82 10.97 45.71
C ARG A 31 18.95 11.20 44.71
N ARG A 32 19.33 10.15 43.93
CA ARG A 32 20.36 10.25 42.88
C ARG A 32 19.92 11.18 41.77
N THR A 33 18.62 11.22 41.47
CA THR A 33 18.05 12.13 40.49
C THR A 33 18.18 13.59 40.92
N VAL A 34 17.84 13.91 42.17
CA VAL A 34 18.00 15.25 42.71
C VAL A 34 19.50 15.66 42.70
N ARG A 35 20.38 14.81 43.22
CA ARG A 35 21.83 15.05 43.23
C ARG A 35 22.37 15.30 41.82
N ARG A 36 21.98 14.48 40.86
CA ARG A 36 22.42 14.61 39.46
C ARG A 36 22.07 15.97 38.85
N TRP A 37 20.85 16.47 39.10
CA TRP A 37 20.43 17.76 38.55
C TRP A 37 21.03 18.94 39.28
N VAL A 38 21.18 18.89 40.59
CA VAL A 38 21.87 19.91 41.39
C VAL A 38 23.34 20.03 40.97
N LEU A 39 24.07 18.92 40.84
CA LEU A 39 25.46 18.93 40.39
C LEU A 39 25.62 19.50 38.97
N ARG A 40 24.68 19.25 38.09
CA ARG A 40 24.68 19.82 36.71
C ARG A 40 24.40 21.33 36.71
N GLY A 41 23.66 21.83 37.68
CA GLY A 41 23.35 23.23 37.83
C GLY A 41 24.40 24.03 38.59
N ARG A 42 25.38 23.36 39.24
CA ARG A 42 26.40 24.00 40.09
C ARG A 42 27.34 24.86 39.26
N GLN A 43 27.45 26.11 39.60
CA GLN A 43 28.35 27.07 38.99
C GLN A 43 29.71 27.09 39.71
N PRO A 44 30.78 27.57 39.06
CA PRO A 44 32.11 27.69 39.72
C PRO A 44 32.08 28.46 41.04
N TRP A 45 31.19 29.40 41.17
CA TRP A 45 31.02 30.25 42.35
C TRP A 45 30.18 29.60 43.48
N GLY A 46 29.85 28.32 43.37
CA GLY A 46 29.21 27.55 44.44
C GLY A 46 27.68 27.55 44.45
N TYR A 47 27.00 28.45 43.75
CA TYR A 47 25.56 28.43 43.71
C TYR A 47 24.99 27.59 42.55
N VAL A 48 23.69 27.19 42.63
CA VAL A 48 23.06 26.29 41.67
C VAL A 48 22.00 27.04 40.88
N ARG A 49 22.11 26.98 39.53
CA ARG A 49 21.12 27.53 38.59
C ARG A 49 20.50 26.41 37.78
N TRP A 50 19.20 26.50 37.49
CA TRP A 50 18.52 25.57 36.60
C TRP A 50 18.50 26.08 35.15
N GLN A 51 18.67 27.40 34.95
CA GLN A 51 18.69 28.01 33.63
C GLN A 51 19.88 27.47 32.82
N GLY A 52 19.63 27.11 31.56
CA GLY A 52 20.64 26.53 30.68
C GLY A 52 20.86 25.02 30.81
N ILE A 53 20.31 24.37 31.84
CA ILE A 53 20.42 22.91 31.93
C ILE A 53 19.48 22.24 30.97
N ARG A 54 20.02 21.61 29.93
CA ARG A 54 19.26 20.78 29.01
C ARG A 54 19.40 19.30 29.33
N ARG A 55 18.31 18.53 29.18
CA ARG A 55 18.38 17.06 29.22
C ARG A 55 19.22 16.58 28.04
N LYS A 56 20.27 15.81 28.30
CA LYS A 56 21.05 15.19 27.24
C LYS A 56 20.18 14.11 26.58
N SER A 57 20.26 14.01 25.27
CA SER A 57 19.66 12.89 24.53
C SER A 57 20.25 11.56 24.98
N THR A 58 19.42 10.58 25.20
CA THR A 58 19.83 9.19 25.47
C THR A 58 20.03 8.39 24.17
N ALA A 59 19.77 9.00 23.02
CA ALA A 59 20.00 8.36 21.73
C ALA A 59 21.49 8.11 21.50
N PRO A 60 21.87 6.99 20.89
CA PRO A 60 23.26 6.70 20.55
C PRO A 60 23.82 7.78 19.63
N LYS A 61 25.05 8.23 19.88
CA LYS A 61 25.72 9.23 19.02
C LYS A 61 25.94 8.72 17.59
N HIS A 62 26.12 7.43 17.44
CA HIS A 62 26.32 6.74 16.17
C HIS A 62 25.33 5.56 16.08
N PRO A 63 24.06 5.81 15.71
CA PRO A 63 23.12 4.73 15.58
C PRO A 63 23.54 3.82 14.41
N LYS A 64 23.55 2.50 14.64
CA LYS A 64 23.76 1.52 13.55
C LYS A 64 22.65 1.71 12.51
N ARG A 65 23.03 1.96 11.26
CA ARG A 65 22.08 2.02 10.14
C ARG A 65 21.72 0.59 9.76
N ALA A 66 20.44 0.29 9.76
CA ALA A 66 19.92 -1.03 9.39
C ALA A 66 19.95 -1.29 7.87
N LEU A 67 20.05 -0.23 7.04
CA LEU A 67 20.28 -0.30 5.61
C LEU A 67 21.66 0.25 5.31
N GLN A 68 22.49 -0.51 4.62
CA GLN A 68 23.76 -0.08 4.07
C GLN A 68 23.51 0.96 2.94
N ARG A 69 24.55 1.68 2.53
CA ARG A 69 24.41 2.75 1.54
C ARG A 69 23.89 2.23 0.19
N GLU A 70 24.39 1.08 -0.25
CA GLU A 70 23.98 0.45 -1.50
C GLU A 70 22.54 -0.04 -1.46
N ASP A 71 22.15 -0.72 -0.38
CA ASP A 71 20.77 -1.18 -0.16
C ASP A 71 19.78 -0.01 -0.11
N ALA A 72 20.16 1.08 0.56
CA ALA A 72 19.36 2.29 0.62
C ALA A 72 19.14 2.90 -0.78
N THR A 73 20.17 2.92 -1.63
CA THR A 73 20.07 3.40 -3.01
C THR A 73 19.12 2.53 -3.83
N ARG A 74 19.21 1.20 -3.70
CA ARG A 74 18.30 0.25 -4.38
C ARG A 74 16.85 0.42 -3.94
N VAL A 75 16.62 0.51 -2.63
CA VAL A 75 15.26 0.72 -2.08
C VAL A 75 14.67 2.05 -2.55
N ARG A 76 15.49 3.12 -2.65
CA ARG A 76 15.06 4.40 -3.21
C ARG A 76 14.66 4.24 -4.67
N ALA A 77 15.52 3.65 -5.51
CA ALA A 77 15.26 3.44 -6.93
C ALA A 77 13.97 2.64 -7.16
N TRP A 78 13.77 1.55 -6.41
CA TRP A 78 12.53 0.78 -6.49
C TRP A 78 11.30 1.61 -6.08
N ARG A 79 11.42 2.42 -5.01
CA ARG A 79 10.32 3.29 -4.58
C ARG A 79 9.95 4.33 -5.63
N GLU A 80 10.95 4.96 -6.23
CA GLU A 80 10.78 5.97 -7.28
C GLU A 80 10.22 5.38 -8.57
N ALA A 81 10.68 4.18 -8.95
CA ALA A 81 10.22 3.51 -10.16
C ALA A 81 8.82 2.90 -10.04
N THR A 82 8.44 2.38 -8.87
CA THR A 82 7.22 1.56 -8.73
C THR A 82 6.15 2.16 -7.82
N GLY A 83 6.50 3.10 -6.97
CA GLY A 83 5.60 3.61 -5.94
C GLY A 83 5.21 2.60 -4.84
N TYR A 84 5.80 1.42 -4.81
CA TYR A 84 5.45 0.33 -3.90
C TYR A 84 5.48 0.71 -2.42
N CYS A 85 4.55 0.16 -1.64
CA CYS A 85 4.51 0.31 -0.19
C CYS A 85 5.69 -0.41 0.48
N ARG A 86 5.91 -0.13 1.76
CA ARG A 86 7.02 -0.69 2.55
C ARG A 86 7.03 -2.22 2.59
N GLU A 87 5.86 -2.86 2.57
CA GLU A 87 5.71 -4.31 2.60
C GLU A 87 6.21 -4.94 1.29
N LYS A 88 5.80 -4.39 0.14
CA LYS A 88 6.27 -4.83 -1.18
C LYS A 88 7.77 -4.58 -1.36
N LEU A 89 8.26 -3.40 -0.95
CA LEU A 89 9.70 -3.11 -0.98
C LEU A 89 10.50 -4.04 -0.07
N ALA A 90 9.92 -4.47 1.08
CA ALA A 90 10.57 -5.45 1.94
C ALA A 90 10.60 -6.85 1.31
N ALA A 91 9.58 -7.21 0.53
CA ALA A 91 9.58 -8.45 -0.25
C ALA A 91 10.68 -8.43 -1.33
N LEU A 92 10.77 -7.34 -2.12
CA LEU A 92 11.85 -7.17 -3.10
C LEU A 92 13.24 -7.18 -2.46
N ALA A 93 13.40 -6.50 -1.31
CA ALA A 93 14.66 -6.49 -0.57
C ALA A 93 15.07 -7.92 -0.15
N ARG A 94 14.13 -8.73 0.32
CA ARG A 94 14.38 -10.12 0.69
C ARG A 94 14.77 -10.97 -0.52
N GLN A 95 14.08 -10.83 -1.65
CA GLN A 95 14.44 -11.49 -2.92
C GLN A 95 15.84 -11.11 -3.39
N ALA A 96 16.26 -9.87 -3.15
CA ALA A 96 17.60 -9.38 -3.45
C ALA A 96 18.67 -9.73 -2.39
N GLY A 97 18.34 -10.58 -1.41
CA GLY A 97 19.26 -11.01 -0.35
C GLY A 97 19.49 -9.98 0.77
N MET A 98 18.67 -8.93 0.85
CA MET A 98 18.81 -7.89 1.88
C MET A 98 18.04 -8.29 3.15
N SER A 99 18.66 -8.14 4.31
CA SER A 99 17.99 -8.33 5.62
C SER A 99 17.35 -7.03 6.10
N ALA A 100 16.24 -6.62 5.46
CA ALA A 100 15.52 -5.39 5.82
C ALA A 100 14.04 -5.67 6.07
N SER A 101 13.57 -5.37 7.29
CA SER A 101 12.14 -5.47 7.62
C SER A 101 11.34 -4.30 7.00
N ALA A 102 10.02 -4.49 6.83
CA ALA A 102 9.11 -3.43 6.38
C ALA A 102 9.19 -2.17 7.28
N SER A 103 9.39 -2.34 8.60
CA SER A 103 9.58 -1.23 9.55
C SER A 103 10.90 -0.48 9.32
N THR A 104 11.96 -1.19 8.94
CA THR A 104 13.24 -0.59 8.59
C THR A 104 13.13 0.25 7.33
N ILE A 105 12.50 -0.29 6.30
CA ILE A 105 12.23 0.39 5.02
C ILE A 105 11.33 1.61 5.27
N HIS A 106 10.27 1.49 6.06
CA HIS A 106 9.40 2.62 6.37
C HIS A 106 10.15 3.78 7.03
N ARG A 107 10.99 3.51 8.03
CA ARG A 107 11.82 4.54 8.67
C ARG A 107 12.81 5.18 7.69
N PHE A 108 13.34 4.41 6.76
CA PHE A 108 14.17 4.92 5.67
C PHE A 108 13.36 5.87 4.78
N LEU A 109 12.20 5.43 4.25
CA LEU A 109 11.33 6.24 3.40
C LEU A 109 10.87 7.54 4.08
N GLN A 110 10.55 7.49 5.38
CA GLN A 110 10.20 8.69 6.17
C GLN A 110 11.35 9.69 6.20
N ARG A 111 12.57 9.22 6.49
CA ARG A 111 13.76 10.07 6.57
C ARG A 111 14.09 10.73 5.23
N GLU A 112 13.87 10.01 4.14
CA GLU A 112 14.14 10.48 2.78
C GLU A 112 12.97 11.30 2.18
N GLY A 113 11.87 11.50 2.92
CA GLY A 113 10.69 12.23 2.42
C GLY A 113 9.90 11.48 1.35
N LEU A 114 10.12 10.17 1.20
CA LEU A 114 9.49 9.32 0.17
C LEU A 114 8.19 8.65 0.65
N VAL A 115 7.71 8.98 1.84
CA VAL A 115 6.39 8.54 2.32
C VAL A 115 5.34 9.47 1.77
N ARG A 116 4.44 8.94 0.95
CA ARG A 116 3.26 9.69 0.51
C ARG A 116 2.36 9.94 1.71
N PRO A 117 1.82 11.16 1.88
CA PRO A 117 0.78 11.37 2.88
C PRO A 117 -0.38 10.43 2.57
N PRO A 118 -1.00 9.79 3.57
CA PRO A 118 -2.20 9.00 3.33
C PRO A 118 -3.24 9.91 2.68
N LEU A 119 -3.74 9.51 1.51
CA LEU A 119 -4.94 10.13 0.96
C LEU A 119 -6.00 10.03 2.05
N ARG A 120 -6.42 11.18 2.61
CA ARG A 120 -7.41 11.26 3.69
C ARG A 120 -8.82 10.95 3.16
N TYR A 121 -8.97 9.83 2.46
CA TYR A 121 -10.26 9.28 2.14
C TYR A 121 -10.65 8.33 3.27
N ARG A 122 -11.27 8.88 4.32
CA ARG A 122 -11.99 8.05 5.29
C ARG A 122 -13.19 7.44 4.56
N ARG A 123 -13.04 6.21 4.11
CA ARG A 123 -14.21 5.41 3.76
C ARG A 123 -15.09 5.31 5.00
N PRO A 124 -16.42 5.57 4.91
CA PRO A 124 -17.31 5.24 6.00
C PRO A 124 -17.08 3.75 6.34
N ARG A 125 -16.91 3.46 7.62
CA ARG A 125 -16.91 2.07 8.09
C ARG A 125 -18.33 1.56 7.85
N PHE A 126 -18.52 0.75 6.84
CA PHE A 126 -19.77 0.02 6.69
C PHE A 126 -19.87 -0.95 7.85
N GLN A 127 -20.88 -0.75 8.66
CA GLN A 127 -21.28 -1.71 9.68
C GLN A 127 -21.99 -2.87 9.00
N ASN A 128 -21.51 -4.09 9.29
CA ASN A 128 -22.24 -5.35 9.24
C ASN A 128 -23.04 -5.71 7.97
N GLY A 129 -22.37 -6.24 6.99
CA GLY A 129 -22.89 -7.23 6.05
C GLY A 129 -21.82 -8.28 5.83
N GLN A 130 -22.16 -9.54 5.89
CA GLN A 130 -21.21 -10.61 5.54
C GLN A 130 -20.89 -10.49 4.05
N ALA A 131 -19.83 -9.77 3.71
CA ALA A 131 -19.30 -9.76 2.37
C ALA A 131 -18.90 -11.18 1.98
N MET A 132 -19.40 -11.69 0.85
CA MET A 132 -18.84 -12.90 0.26
C MET A 132 -17.34 -12.65 0.06
N ARG A 133 -16.53 -13.42 0.74
CA ARG A 133 -15.06 -13.28 0.70
C ARG A 133 -14.51 -14.13 -0.44
N PRO A 134 -13.39 -13.73 -1.04
CA PRO A 134 -12.64 -14.56 -1.97
C PRO A 134 -12.26 -15.95 -1.44
N SER A 135 -12.39 -16.16 -0.12
CA SER A 135 -12.17 -17.45 0.55
C SER A 135 -13.08 -18.58 0.06
N ASN A 136 -14.21 -18.27 -0.55
CA ASN A 136 -15.16 -19.28 -1.08
C ASN A 136 -14.96 -19.56 -2.57
N CYS A 137 -13.95 -18.96 -3.21
CA CYS A 137 -13.63 -19.23 -4.61
C CYS A 137 -13.08 -20.66 -4.74
N PRO A 138 -13.68 -21.51 -5.56
CA PRO A 138 -13.33 -22.94 -5.64
C PRO A 138 -11.98 -23.23 -6.28
N GLY A 139 -11.35 -22.24 -6.93
CA GLY A 139 -10.06 -22.41 -7.60
C GLY A 139 -9.79 -21.35 -8.65
N LEU A 140 -8.95 -21.68 -9.62
CA LEU A 140 -8.67 -20.83 -10.79
C LEU A 140 -9.81 -20.83 -11.79
N GLY A 141 -9.87 -19.78 -12.61
CA GLY A 141 -10.85 -19.64 -13.69
C GLY A 141 -12.16 -19.00 -13.26
N TYR A 142 -12.22 -18.46 -12.06
CA TYR A 142 -13.34 -17.66 -11.59
C TYR A 142 -12.96 -16.17 -11.67
N LEU A 143 -13.52 -15.51 -12.68
CA LEU A 143 -13.16 -14.13 -13.02
C LEU A 143 -14.20 -13.12 -12.52
N GLN A 144 -13.73 -11.95 -12.09
CA GLN A 144 -14.53 -10.73 -12.08
C GLN A 144 -14.16 -9.90 -13.31
N MET A 145 -15.15 -9.44 -14.05
CA MET A 145 -14.97 -8.48 -15.15
C MET A 145 -15.75 -7.20 -14.87
N ASP A 146 -15.14 -6.09 -15.21
CA ASP A 146 -15.72 -4.75 -15.01
C ASP A 146 -15.04 -3.74 -15.92
N VAL A 147 -15.65 -2.57 -16.08
CA VAL A 147 -15.11 -1.49 -16.91
C VAL A 147 -14.84 -0.25 -16.08
N LYS A 148 -13.59 0.21 -16.13
CA LYS A 148 -13.17 1.45 -15.51
C LYS A 148 -13.12 2.59 -16.51
N HIS A 149 -13.73 3.71 -16.17
CA HIS A 149 -13.58 4.95 -16.92
C HIS A 149 -12.23 5.58 -16.64
N ILE A 150 -11.43 5.79 -17.68
CA ILE A 150 -10.16 6.49 -17.63
C ILE A 150 -10.39 7.91 -18.13
N GLU A 151 -10.65 8.81 -17.19
CA GLU A 151 -10.89 10.22 -17.50
C GLU A 151 -9.63 10.92 -18.06
N PRO A 152 -9.77 12.01 -18.83
CA PRO A 152 -8.66 12.79 -19.38
C PRO A 152 -7.56 13.14 -18.37
N ARG A 153 -7.94 13.41 -17.12
CA ARG A 153 -6.99 13.71 -16.02
C ARG A 153 -6.08 12.55 -15.64
N LEU A 154 -6.44 11.31 -15.98
CA LEU A 154 -5.66 10.11 -15.68
C LEU A 154 -4.77 9.71 -16.87
N SER A 155 -5.30 9.81 -18.09
CA SER A 155 -4.61 9.39 -19.32
C SER A 155 -3.80 10.52 -19.97
N GLY A 156 -4.19 11.77 -19.72
CA GLY A 156 -3.70 12.93 -20.46
C GLY A 156 -4.31 13.06 -21.87
N LEU A 157 -5.18 12.13 -22.29
CA LEU A 157 -5.88 12.19 -23.56
C LEU A 157 -7.05 13.18 -23.52
N PRO A 158 -7.43 13.81 -24.63
CA PRO A 158 -8.55 14.78 -24.66
C PRO A 158 -9.95 14.12 -24.57
N TYR A 159 -10.01 12.79 -24.43
CA TYR A 159 -11.24 12.00 -24.34
C TYR A 159 -11.13 10.90 -23.29
N THR A 160 -12.28 10.40 -22.84
CA THR A 160 -12.33 9.28 -21.90
C THR A 160 -12.06 7.96 -22.64
N CYS A 161 -11.20 7.13 -22.07
CA CYS A 161 -10.99 5.74 -22.46
C CYS A 161 -11.60 4.81 -21.42
N TYR A 162 -11.69 3.54 -21.76
CA TYR A 162 -12.34 2.52 -20.95
C TYR A 162 -11.42 1.31 -20.81
N GLU A 163 -11.07 0.99 -19.57
CA GLU A 163 -10.32 -0.20 -19.23
C GLU A 163 -11.30 -1.34 -18.98
N TYR A 164 -11.42 -2.25 -19.93
CA TYR A 164 -12.13 -3.51 -19.78
C TYR A 164 -11.19 -4.52 -19.14
N ALA A 165 -11.43 -4.88 -17.90
CA ALA A 165 -10.55 -5.75 -17.17
C ALA A 165 -11.24 -7.01 -16.68
N ALA A 166 -10.47 -8.09 -16.63
CA ALA A 166 -10.83 -9.35 -16.00
C ALA A 166 -9.74 -9.74 -14.99
N ILE A 167 -10.13 -10.15 -13.79
CA ILE A 167 -9.21 -10.59 -12.75
C ILE A 167 -9.67 -11.92 -12.16
N ASP A 168 -8.76 -12.90 -12.11
CA ASP A 168 -9.03 -14.14 -11.40
C ASP A 168 -9.08 -13.91 -9.90
N ILE A 169 -10.17 -14.32 -9.27
CA ILE A 169 -10.42 -14.08 -7.85
C ILE A 169 -9.39 -14.79 -6.97
N ARG A 170 -8.92 -15.96 -7.37
CA ARG A 170 -8.01 -16.76 -6.57
C ARG A 170 -6.57 -16.30 -6.69
N SER A 171 -6.07 -16.17 -7.92
CA SER A 171 -4.67 -15.83 -8.21
C SER A 171 -4.40 -14.34 -8.35
N ARG A 172 -5.44 -13.50 -8.50
CA ARG A 172 -5.30 -12.07 -8.84
C ARG A 172 -4.66 -11.85 -10.22
N TYR A 173 -4.56 -12.87 -11.06
CA TYR A 173 -4.08 -12.74 -12.42
C TYR A 173 -5.03 -11.85 -13.20
N LYS A 174 -4.49 -10.78 -13.79
CA LYS A 174 -5.28 -9.73 -14.44
C LYS A 174 -4.95 -9.65 -15.92
N LEU A 175 -6.00 -9.59 -16.73
CA LEU A 175 -5.98 -9.29 -18.16
C LEU A 175 -6.90 -8.10 -18.41
N ALA A 176 -6.51 -7.19 -19.29
CA ALA A 176 -7.35 -6.05 -19.63
C ALA A 176 -6.98 -5.45 -20.97
N LEU A 177 -7.93 -4.67 -21.55
CA LEU A 177 -7.76 -3.85 -22.75
C LEU A 177 -8.21 -2.43 -22.45
N ILE A 178 -7.51 -1.44 -22.98
CA ILE A 178 -7.98 -0.04 -22.99
C ILE A 178 -8.54 0.27 -24.37
N LEU A 179 -9.82 0.64 -24.42
CA LEU A 179 -10.58 0.95 -25.63
C LEU A 179 -11.16 2.36 -25.59
N PRO A 180 -11.44 3.00 -26.74
CA PRO A 180 -11.96 4.37 -26.79
C PRO A 180 -13.46 4.46 -26.54
N THR A 181 -14.20 3.36 -26.58
CA THR A 181 -15.66 3.32 -26.47
C THR A 181 -16.13 2.40 -25.35
N LEU A 182 -17.27 2.77 -24.75
CA LEU A 182 -17.99 1.92 -23.80
C LEU A 182 -19.20 1.34 -24.49
N ASP A 183 -19.08 0.10 -24.92
CA ASP A 183 -20.14 -0.61 -25.61
C ASP A 183 -19.99 -2.14 -25.47
N GLU A 184 -20.98 -2.86 -25.95
CA GLU A 184 -21.03 -4.32 -25.93
C GLU A 184 -19.91 -4.94 -26.80
N THR A 185 -19.50 -4.27 -27.89
CA THR A 185 -18.38 -4.74 -28.72
C THR A 185 -17.07 -4.75 -27.95
N GLY A 186 -16.83 -3.71 -27.13
CA GLY A 186 -15.66 -3.62 -26.26
C GLY A 186 -15.62 -4.75 -25.23
N SER A 187 -16.75 -5.09 -24.61
CA SER A 187 -16.81 -6.20 -23.65
C SER A 187 -16.59 -7.56 -24.32
N LEU A 188 -17.11 -7.77 -25.54
CA LEU A 188 -16.87 -8.99 -26.32
C LEU A 188 -15.41 -9.12 -26.76
N LEU A 189 -14.76 -8.02 -27.17
CA LEU A 189 -13.32 -8.00 -27.49
C LEU A 189 -12.47 -8.33 -26.25
N ALA A 190 -12.83 -7.78 -25.11
CA ALA A 190 -12.15 -8.07 -23.86
C ALA A 190 -12.32 -9.54 -23.44
N LEU A 191 -13.54 -10.09 -23.56
CA LEU A 191 -13.80 -11.50 -23.29
C LEU A 191 -12.97 -12.40 -24.21
N TYR A 192 -12.93 -12.08 -25.51
CA TYR A 192 -12.10 -12.80 -26.49
C TYR A 192 -10.63 -12.73 -26.11
N HIS A 193 -10.11 -11.55 -25.81
CA HIS A 193 -8.73 -11.36 -25.36
C HIS A 193 -8.42 -12.23 -24.13
N VAL A 194 -9.31 -12.24 -23.15
CA VAL A 194 -9.17 -13.04 -21.92
C VAL A 194 -9.12 -14.53 -22.24
N THR A 195 -10.01 -15.02 -23.09
CA THR A 195 -10.05 -16.45 -23.45
C THR A 195 -8.82 -16.91 -24.22
N GLN A 196 -8.21 -16.03 -25.03
CA GLN A 196 -7.00 -16.36 -25.79
C GLN A 196 -5.70 -16.24 -24.96
N SER A 197 -5.69 -15.33 -23.98
CA SER A 197 -4.47 -14.99 -23.24
C SER A 197 -4.36 -15.68 -21.88
N CYS A 198 -5.46 -16.27 -21.38
CA CYS A 198 -5.46 -16.92 -20.08
C CYS A 198 -4.77 -18.30 -20.16
N SER A 199 -3.82 -18.54 -19.26
CA SER A 199 -3.01 -19.77 -19.21
C SER A 199 -3.66 -20.93 -18.43
N PHE A 200 -4.86 -20.71 -17.88
CA PHE A 200 -5.61 -21.71 -17.11
C PHE A 200 -7.07 -21.76 -17.58
N PRO A 201 -7.78 -22.89 -17.37
CA PRO A 201 -9.16 -23.04 -17.79
C PRO A 201 -10.09 -22.02 -17.12
N LEU A 202 -10.87 -21.32 -17.92
CA LEU A 202 -11.93 -20.43 -17.44
C LEU A 202 -13.20 -21.22 -17.16
N ARG A 203 -13.95 -20.83 -16.14
CA ARG A 203 -15.20 -21.50 -15.69
C ARG A 203 -16.33 -20.51 -15.50
N TYR A 204 -16.05 -19.37 -14.90
CA TYR A 204 -17.04 -18.38 -14.50
C TYR A 204 -16.58 -16.99 -14.86
N VAL A 205 -17.53 -16.18 -15.25
CA VAL A 205 -17.34 -14.74 -15.42
C VAL A 205 -18.42 -14.03 -14.60
N GLN A 206 -18.01 -13.19 -13.68
CA GLN A 206 -18.88 -12.37 -12.84
C GLN A 206 -18.78 -10.92 -13.28
N THR A 207 -19.93 -10.30 -13.60
CA THR A 207 -20.01 -8.89 -14.00
C THR A 207 -21.02 -8.15 -13.16
N ASP A 208 -21.00 -6.84 -13.20
CA ASP A 208 -22.13 -6.04 -12.79
C ASP A 208 -23.27 -6.10 -13.84
N ASN A 209 -24.33 -5.31 -13.62
CA ASN A 209 -25.49 -5.26 -14.53
C ASN A 209 -25.34 -4.15 -15.60
N GLY A 210 -24.12 -3.75 -15.96
CA GLY A 210 -23.85 -2.77 -16.99
C GLY A 210 -24.45 -3.18 -18.36
N LEU A 211 -24.78 -2.18 -19.18
CA LEU A 211 -25.36 -2.45 -20.52
C LEU A 211 -24.39 -3.18 -21.44
N GLU A 212 -23.09 -2.98 -21.23
CA GLU A 212 -21.99 -3.62 -21.96
C GLU A 212 -21.87 -5.12 -21.69
N PHE A 213 -22.44 -5.63 -20.60
CA PHE A 213 -22.41 -7.03 -20.20
C PHE A 213 -23.76 -7.74 -20.38
N GLN A 214 -24.70 -7.13 -21.13
CA GLN A 214 -26.03 -7.68 -21.32
C GLN A 214 -26.07 -8.85 -22.34
N GLN A 215 -27.14 -9.00 -23.03
CA GLN A 215 -27.59 -10.16 -23.80
C GLN A 215 -26.49 -10.86 -24.63
N ARG A 216 -25.84 -10.16 -25.56
CA ARG A 216 -24.81 -10.75 -26.44
C ARG A 216 -23.55 -11.21 -25.67
N PHE A 217 -23.18 -10.47 -24.62
CA PHE A 217 -22.09 -10.88 -23.77
C PHE A 217 -22.43 -12.17 -23.01
N HIS A 218 -23.65 -12.26 -22.48
CA HIS A 218 -24.14 -13.46 -21.80
C HIS A 218 -24.18 -14.66 -22.74
N GLU A 219 -24.81 -14.51 -23.92
CA GLU A 219 -24.87 -15.55 -24.99
C GLU A 219 -23.43 -16.01 -25.35
N LYS A 220 -22.49 -15.08 -25.46
CA LYS A 220 -21.09 -15.43 -25.78
C LYS A 220 -20.39 -16.19 -24.67
N CYS A 221 -20.68 -15.90 -23.43
CA CYS A 221 -20.20 -16.71 -22.30
C CYS A 221 -20.72 -18.14 -22.38
N GLU A 222 -22.02 -18.33 -22.67
CA GLU A 222 -22.63 -19.65 -22.83
C GLU A 222 -22.01 -20.42 -24.00
N GLU A 223 -21.82 -19.80 -25.17
CA GLU A 223 -21.14 -20.40 -26.34
C GLU A 223 -19.72 -20.89 -26.01
N LEU A 224 -19.02 -20.19 -25.10
CA LEU A 224 -17.67 -20.54 -24.64
C LEU A 224 -17.68 -21.55 -23.49
N GLY A 225 -18.85 -21.99 -23.03
CA GLY A 225 -19.00 -22.89 -21.89
C GLY A 225 -18.68 -22.25 -20.56
N LEU A 226 -18.78 -20.93 -20.48
CA LEU A 226 -18.55 -20.14 -19.25
C LEU A 226 -19.87 -19.87 -18.56
N GLU A 227 -19.94 -20.10 -17.25
CA GLU A 227 -21.06 -19.66 -16.44
C GLU A 227 -20.96 -18.14 -16.22
N HIS A 228 -21.96 -17.40 -16.73
CA HIS A 228 -22.01 -15.95 -16.53
C HIS A 228 -22.92 -15.60 -15.35
N TYR A 229 -22.38 -14.91 -14.38
CA TYR A 229 -23.04 -14.53 -13.14
C TYR A 229 -23.12 -13.01 -13.00
N TYR A 230 -24.34 -12.48 -12.84
CA TYR A 230 -24.57 -11.07 -12.54
C TYR A 230 -24.57 -10.84 -11.04
N ILE A 231 -23.79 -9.88 -10.55
CA ILE A 231 -23.80 -9.49 -9.14
C ILE A 231 -25.15 -8.90 -8.73
N HIS A 232 -25.48 -9.04 -7.47
CA HIS A 232 -26.70 -8.45 -6.93
C HIS A 232 -26.64 -6.91 -6.95
N LYS A 233 -27.78 -6.29 -7.23
CA LYS A 233 -27.89 -4.83 -7.22
C LYS A 233 -27.52 -4.28 -5.84
N ASN A 234 -26.70 -3.24 -5.80
CA ASN A 234 -26.19 -2.61 -4.57
C ASN A 234 -25.31 -3.51 -3.68
N SER A 235 -24.61 -4.46 -4.28
CA SER A 235 -23.68 -5.35 -3.57
C SER A 235 -22.22 -5.16 -4.01
N PRO A 236 -21.59 -3.99 -3.75
CA PRO A 236 -20.24 -3.68 -4.23
C PRO A 236 -19.19 -4.66 -3.72
N ASN A 237 -19.46 -5.36 -2.62
CA ASN A 237 -18.56 -6.39 -2.09
C ASN A 237 -18.41 -7.60 -3.02
N GLU A 238 -19.36 -7.83 -3.92
CA GLU A 238 -19.31 -8.93 -4.88
C GLU A 238 -18.32 -8.66 -6.02
N ASN A 239 -17.98 -7.38 -6.29
CA ASN A 239 -17.00 -7.01 -7.32
C ASN A 239 -15.70 -6.41 -6.72
N ALA A 240 -15.48 -6.60 -5.42
CA ALA A 240 -14.43 -5.92 -4.66
C ALA A 240 -13.00 -6.22 -5.13
N VAL A 241 -12.77 -7.39 -5.75
CA VAL A 241 -11.43 -7.78 -6.20
C VAL A 241 -11.02 -6.95 -7.41
N ILE A 242 -11.88 -6.82 -8.40
CA ILE A 242 -11.59 -6.01 -9.58
C ILE A 242 -11.58 -4.52 -9.26
N GLU A 243 -12.52 -4.02 -8.45
CA GLU A 243 -12.52 -2.63 -7.99
C GLU A 243 -11.21 -2.27 -7.27
N ARG A 244 -10.71 -3.19 -6.44
CA ARG A 244 -9.42 -3.00 -5.78
C ARG A 244 -8.27 -2.99 -6.78
N SER A 245 -8.34 -3.78 -7.86
CA SER A 245 -7.32 -3.79 -8.91
C SER A 245 -7.29 -2.46 -9.66
N PHE A 246 -8.43 -1.89 -10.00
CA PHE A 246 -8.53 -0.58 -10.65
C PHE A 246 -7.88 0.53 -9.82
N ARG A 247 -8.04 0.49 -8.51
CA ARG A 247 -7.33 1.42 -7.65
C ARG A 247 -5.82 1.20 -7.64
N THR A 248 -5.39 -0.05 -7.77
CA THR A 248 -3.96 -0.35 -7.91
C THR A 248 -3.40 0.25 -9.20
N ASP A 249 -4.16 0.17 -10.30
CA ASP A 249 -3.75 0.75 -11.58
C ASP A 249 -3.65 2.27 -11.51
N GLU A 250 -4.60 2.93 -10.84
CA GLU A 250 -4.49 4.36 -10.58
C GLU A 250 -3.21 4.70 -9.82
N ASP A 251 -2.95 3.98 -8.73
CA ASP A 251 -1.84 4.27 -7.82
C ASP A 251 -0.47 3.88 -8.38
N GLU A 252 -0.39 2.87 -9.26
CA GLU A 252 0.87 2.26 -9.67
C GLU A 252 1.15 2.40 -11.18
N PHE A 253 0.17 2.74 -12.00
CA PHE A 253 0.33 3.00 -13.42
C PHE A 253 -0.03 4.45 -13.80
N PHE A 254 -1.31 4.83 -13.75
CA PHE A 254 -1.76 6.14 -14.25
C PHE A 254 -1.10 7.32 -13.52
N PHE A 255 -0.94 7.26 -12.22
CA PHE A 255 -0.26 8.31 -11.44
C PHE A 255 1.23 8.47 -11.75
N TRP A 256 1.84 7.47 -12.39
CA TRP A 256 3.27 7.47 -12.70
C TRP A 256 3.58 7.71 -14.17
N MET A 257 2.57 7.90 -14.98
CA MET A 257 2.76 8.34 -16.36
C MET A 257 3.48 9.71 -16.35
N LYS A 258 4.62 9.78 -17.00
CA LYS A 258 5.45 10.99 -17.04
C LYS A 258 4.97 11.98 -18.10
N GLU A 259 4.34 11.47 -19.12
CA GLU A 259 3.84 12.21 -20.28
C GLU A 259 2.48 11.62 -20.69
N PRO A 260 1.61 12.43 -21.32
CA PRO A 260 0.36 11.93 -21.87
C PRO A 260 0.63 10.96 -23.02
N ALA A 261 -0.26 9.97 -23.17
CA ALA A 261 -0.23 9.13 -24.36
C ALA A 261 -0.69 9.91 -25.60
N GLU A 262 -0.22 9.53 -26.77
CA GLU A 262 -0.65 10.14 -28.05
C GLU A 262 -2.09 9.76 -28.37
N ASP A 263 -2.44 8.48 -28.12
CA ASP A 263 -3.77 7.93 -28.32
C ASP A 263 -4.03 6.74 -27.37
N HIS A 264 -5.25 6.18 -27.44
CA HIS A 264 -5.62 5.02 -26.63
C HIS A 264 -4.82 3.76 -27.00
N THR A 265 -4.30 3.65 -28.22
CA THR A 265 -3.51 2.50 -28.68
C THR A 265 -2.15 2.48 -27.98
N GLN A 266 -1.48 3.65 -27.95
CA GLN A 266 -0.23 3.81 -27.22
C GLN A 266 -0.45 3.62 -25.71
N LEU A 267 -1.53 4.19 -25.15
CA LEU A 267 -1.90 4.00 -23.76
C LEU A 267 -2.10 2.51 -23.42
N ASN A 268 -2.83 1.79 -24.28
CA ASN A 268 -3.02 0.34 -24.13
C ASN A 268 -1.69 -0.42 -24.22
N ALA A 269 -0.79 -0.06 -25.15
CA ALA A 269 0.51 -0.70 -25.27
C ALA A 269 1.37 -0.52 -24.01
N TRP A 270 1.37 0.66 -23.40
CA TRP A 270 2.05 0.90 -22.12
C TRP A 270 1.40 0.12 -20.98
N TYR A 271 0.08 0.05 -20.99
CA TYR A 271 -0.68 -0.68 -20.00
C TYR A 271 -0.43 -2.19 -20.06
N GLN A 272 -0.28 -2.78 -21.26
CA GLN A 272 0.10 -4.19 -21.40
C GLN A 272 1.47 -4.48 -20.73
N LYS A 273 2.47 -3.63 -20.92
CA LYS A 273 3.77 -3.76 -20.24
C LYS A 273 3.65 -3.67 -18.72
N TYR A 274 2.77 -2.78 -18.24
CA TYR A 274 2.46 -2.73 -16.82
C TYR A 274 1.80 -4.01 -16.32
N LEU A 275 0.85 -4.60 -17.08
CA LEU A 275 0.22 -5.87 -16.72
C LEU A 275 1.20 -7.04 -16.66
N GLU A 276 2.24 -7.06 -17.50
CA GLU A 276 3.32 -8.03 -17.39
C GLU A 276 4.04 -7.91 -16.03
N THR A 277 4.30 -6.67 -15.60
CA THR A 277 4.89 -6.39 -14.28
C THR A 277 3.91 -6.72 -13.15
N TYR A 278 2.64 -6.34 -13.30
CA TYR A 278 1.58 -6.64 -12.34
C TYR A 278 1.45 -8.14 -12.07
N ASN A 279 1.43 -8.93 -13.13
CA ASN A 279 1.24 -10.38 -13.05
C ASN A 279 2.52 -11.15 -12.68
N GLY A 280 3.69 -10.70 -13.14
CA GLY A 280 4.92 -11.48 -13.06
C GLY A 280 5.95 -11.02 -12.05
N VAL A 281 5.88 -9.77 -11.60
CA VAL A 281 6.94 -9.18 -10.75
C VAL A 281 6.38 -8.56 -9.47
N ARG A 282 5.17 -8.00 -9.54
CA ARG A 282 4.57 -7.27 -8.43
C ARG A 282 4.12 -8.21 -7.30
N PRO A 283 4.66 -8.08 -6.05
CA PRO A 283 4.17 -8.85 -4.92
C PRO A 283 2.76 -8.41 -4.51
N HIS A 284 1.88 -9.36 -4.24
CA HIS A 284 0.52 -9.09 -3.79
C HIS A 284 0.34 -9.45 -2.31
N MET A 285 -0.07 -8.47 -1.51
CA MET A 285 -0.30 -8.68 -0.07
C MET A 285 -1.39 -9.73 0.20
N GLY A 286 -2.42 -9.79 -0.64
CA GLY A 286 -3.50 -10.77 -0.54
C GLY A 286 -3.13 -12.17 -1.05
N LEU A 287 -1.89 -12.38 -1.51
CA LEU A 287 -1.31 -13.64 -1.95
C LEU A 287 -0.04 -13.97 -1.15
N ASP A 288 0.06 -13.51 0.09
CA ASP A 288 1.24 -13.70 0.93
C ASP A 288 2.56 -13.27 0.24
N MET A 289 2.48 -12.18 -0.50
CA MET A 289 3.56 -11.59 -1.30
C MET A 289 3.97 -12.40 -2.55
N LEU A 290 3.22 -13.41 -2.93
CA LEU A 290 3.39 -14.03 -4.25
C LEU A 290 2.94 -13.08 -5.35
N THR A 291 3.51 -13.25 -6.54
CA THR A 291 2.99 -12.66 -7.78
C THR A 291 1.76 -13.45 -8.27
N PRO A 292 0.87 -12.87 -9.07
CA PRO A 292 -0.23 -13.61 -9.68
C PRO A 292 0.22 -14.83 -10.47
N LYS A 293 1.32 -14.77 -11.22
CA LYS A 293 1.87 -15.92 -11.96
C LYS A 293 2.34 -17.06 -11.04
N GLU A 294 3.00 -16.72 -9.93
CA GLU A 294 3.39 -17.71 -8.91
C GLU A 294 2.16 -18.35 -8.26
N ALA A 295 1.13 -17.54 -7.96
CA ALA A 295 -0.13 -18.03 -7.42
C ALA A 295 -0.87 -18.95 -8.42
N VAL A 296 -0.90 -18.62 -9.72
CA VAL A 296 -1.43 -19.52 -10.75
C VAL A 296 -0.69 -20.86 -10.74
N THR A 297 0.64 -20.84 -10.72
CA THR A 297 1.46 -22.05 -10.66
C THR A 297 1.19 -22.90 -9.41
N LEU A 298 0.99 -22.24 -8.26
CA LEU A 298 0.68 -22.90 -6.99
C LEU A 298 -0.69 -23.57 -6.99
N TYR A 299 -1.71 -22.89 -7.54
CA TYR A 299 -3.10 -23.37 -7.53
C TYR A 299 -3.47 -24.25 -8.73
N HIS A 300 -2.61 -24.39 -9.72
CA HIS A 300 -2.80 -25.27 -10.87
C HIS A 300 -2.46 -26.74 -10.56
N LYS A 301 -1.85 -27.00 -9.40
CA LYS A 301 -1.55 -28.36 -8.88
C LYS A 301 -2.77 -28.97 -8.21
#